data_8097d33e5427ce6e47cfe2f68c4702be
#
_entry.id   8097d33e5427ce6e47cfe2f68c4702be
#
_cell.length_a   1.000
_cell.length_b   1.000
_cell.length_c   1.000
_cell.angle_alpha   90.00
_cell.angle_beta   90.00
_cell.angle_gamma   90.00
#
_symmetry.space_group_name_H-M   'P 1'
#
loop_
_entity.id
_entity.type
_entity.pdbx_description
1 polymer ?
#
loop_
_entity_poly.entity_id
_entity_poly.type
_entity_poly.pdbx_seq_one_letter_code
_entity_poly.pdbx_strand_id
1 'polypeptide(L)'
;MSNFLPTALKYRPTTFQQVIGHDVSKRIMINSILMDRQIKCMLVSGIRGIGKTTLGRLYAKSVNCDNFTEDVCNMCPSCVEALNGSHPDIIEIDSASNNGVDFVRELVEILRQAPLYKKRVIIFDECHMMTPQAQAALLKVLEEPPHENLSFILVTTNPVKLENTIRSRCLPIPLSQLKPAEIAQNLLNILQKEGYEADPDILHTLSIQGGGSLRDVQQMLDQLILAAGGTCKLDSKDLRAAFGILSVDEYKRLAATLNSKDIRGSINAVSDWVSDGMDLTLLYETGVPTLLRDFSVVLSGAYTDKISLYSGLSADLIKNRLQLSLKDVKVFFEIWENVFPMLKGANRPEVVWQLFLVRLFQD
;
A
#
# COMPACT_ATOMS: atom_id res chain seq x y z
N MET A 1 -22.47 15.90 15.18
CA MET A 1 -22.03 14.66 14.53
C MET A 1 -20.68 14.95 13.89
N SER A 2 -19.58 14.36 14.39
CA SER A 2 -18.26 14.52 13.77
C SER A 2 -18.29 13.79 12.43
N ASN A 3 -18.04 14.51 11.33
CA ASN A 3 -17.88 13.87 10.02
C ASN A 3 -16.73 12.86 10.13
N PHE A 4 -17.00 11.59 9.84
CA PHE A 4 -15.97 10.56 9.75
C PHE A 4 -14.97 10.95 8.66
N LEU A 5 -13.72 11.14 9.06
CA LEU A 5 -12.61 11.37 8.13
C LEU A 5 -11.77 10.09 8.06
N PRO A 6 -11.62 9.45 6.89
CA PRO A 6 -10.82 8.25 6.74
C PRO A 6 -9.39 8.43 7.28
N THR A 7 -8.86 7.41 7.94
CA THR A 7 -7.53 7.40 8.55
C THR A 7 -6.44 7.83 7.57
N ALA A 8 -6.51 7.38 6.33
CA ALA A 8 -5.56 7.75 5.27
C ALA A 8 -5.53 9.26 4.93
N LEU A 9 -6.61 9.99 5.21
CA LEU A 9 -6.67 11.45 5.07
C LEU A 9 -6.30 12.17 6.37
N LYS A 10 -6.85 11.71 7.50
CA LYS A 10 -6.64 12.29 8.84
C LYS A 10 -5.16 12.26 9.24
N TYR A 11 -4.46 11.17 8.95
CA TYR A 11 -3.05 10.96 9.30
C TYR A 11 -2.09 11.13 8.12
N ARG A 12 -2.51 11.88 7.08
CA ARG A 12 -1.60 12.18 5.97
C ARG A 12 -0.43 13.01 6.48
N PRO A 13 0.82 12.58 6.25
CA PRO A 13 2.01 13.32 6.68
C PRO A 13 2.02 14.77 6.22
N THR A 14 2.28 15.69 7.14
CA THR A 14 2.42 17.13 6.89
C THR A 14 3.87 17.61 6.98
N THR A 15 4.78 16.71 7.38
CA THR A 15 6.22 16.92 7.43
C THR A 15 6.98 15.72 6.89
N PHE A 16 8.24 15.88 6.48
CA PHE A 16 9.08 14.76 6.04
C PHE A 16 9.35 13.74 7.16
N GLN A 17 9.46 14.20 8.41
CA GLN A 17 9.66 13.33 9.56
C GLN A 17 8.49 12.37 9.80
N GLN A 18 7.27 12.79 9.48
CA GLN A 18 6.08 11.95 9.60
C GLN A 18 5.96 10.89 8.49
N VAL A 19 6.71 11.03 7.39
CA VAL A 19 6.69 10.06 6.30
C VAL A 19 7.48 8.83 6.70
N ILE A 20 6.82 7.67 6.66
CA ILE A 20 7.41 6.39 7.02
C ILE A 20 8.28 5.90 5.87
N GLY A 21 9.45 5.36 6.22
CA GLY A 21 10.40 4.84 5.24
C GLY A 21 10.93 5.91 4.29
N HIS A 22 11.38 5.49 3.11
CA HIS A 22 11.85 6.36 2.02
C HIS A 22 12.97 7.32 2.39
N ASP A 23 13.86 6.96 3.33
CA ASP A 23 14.86 7.87 3.91
C ASP A 23 15.82 8.45 2.87
N VAL A 24 16.20 7.66 1.87
CA VAL A 24 17.07 8.15 0.77
C VAL A 24 16.33 9.21 -0.05
N SER A 25 15.09 8.94 -0.43
CA SER A 25 14.26 9.87 -1.23
C SER A 25 14.00 11.16 -0.47
N LYS A 26 13.63 11.08 0.82
CA LYS A 26 13.48 12.26 1.71
C LYS A 26 14.77 13.08 1.77
N ARG A 27 15.89 12.42 2.01
CA ARG A 27 17.20 13.09 2.10
C ARG A 27 17.60 13.80 0.80
N ILE A 28 17.33 13.19 -0.38
CA ILE A 28 17.58 13.83 -1.67
C ILE A 28 16.74 15.11 -1.79
N MET A 29 15.45 15.03 -1.46
CA MET A 29 14.54 16.18 -1.53
C MET A 29 14.96 17.29 -0.58
N ILE A 30 15.24 16.99 0.68
CA ILE A 30 15.67 17.95 1.71
C ILE A 30 17.00 18.59 1.31
N ASN A 31 18.01 17.80 0.95
CA ASN A 31 19.32 18.29 0.58
C ASN A 31 19.28 19.19 -0.67
N SER A 32 18.38 18.90 -1.62
CA SER A 32 18.24 19.73 -2.82
C SER A 32 17.81 21.17 -2.48
N ILE A 33 17.06 21.34 -1.41
CA ILE A 33 16.61 22.64 -0.93
C ILE A 33 17.72 23.32 -0.10
N LEU A 34 18.31 22.58 0.85
CA LEU A 34 19.35 23.11 1.73
C LEU A 34 20.62 23.55 0.97
N MET A 35 20.93 22.86 -0.13
CA MET A 35 22.10 23.15 -0.98
C MET A 35 21.77 24.16 -2.10
N ASP A 36 20.57 24.72 -2.12
CA ASP A 36 20.07 25.60 -3.20
C ASP A 36 20.21 24.94 -4.62
N ARG A 37 20.08 23.62 -4.66
CA ARG A 37 20.08 22.81 -5.90
C ARG A 37 18.69 22.26 -6.17
N GLN A 38 17.72 23.16 -6.20
CA GLN A 38 16.33 22.78 -6.34
C GLN A 38 16.07 22.01 -7.65
N ILE A 39 15.31 20.92 -7.52
CA ILE A 39 15.02 20.00 -8.63
C ILE A 39 14.01 20.64 -9.57
N LYS A 40 14.38 20.84 -10.85
CA LYS A 40 13.49 21.39 -11.89
C LYS A 40 12.40 20.40 -12.31
N CYS A 41 12.77 19.13 -12.46
CA CYS A 41 11.84 18.05 -12.73
C CYS A 41 12.22 16.81 -11.95
N MET A 42 11.27 16.21 -11.22
CA MET A 42 11.44 14.93 -10.55
C MET A 42 10.38 13.92 -11.00
N LEU A 43 10.76 12.66 -11.06
CA LEU A 43 9.87 11.54 -11.33
C LEU A 43 9.76 10.65 -10.09
N VAL A 44 8.67 10.79 -9.34
CA VAL A 44 8.37 9.99 -8.16
C VAL A 44 7.60 8.73 -8.60
N SER A 45 8.23 7.57 -8.47
CA SER A 45 7.64 6.30 -8.91
C SER A 45 7.55 5.28 -7.78
N GLY A 46 6.58 4.36 -7.87
CA GLY A 46 6.35 3.31 -6.89
C GLY A 46 4.91 2.80 -6.90
N ILE A 47 4.60 1.76 -6.12
CA ILE A 47 3.27 1.18 -6.06
C ILE A 47 2.22 2.18 -5.56
N ARG A 48 0.93 1.87 -5.78
CA ARG A 48 -0.18 2.68 -5.29
C ARG A 48 -0.17 2.74 -3.75
N GLY A 49 -0.57 3.87 -3.16
CA GLY A 49 -0.73 4.02 -1.71
C GLY A 49 0.54 4.12 -0.87
N ILE A 50 1.73 4.20 -1.51
CA ILE A 50 3.03 4.22 -0.82
C ILE A 50 3.48 5.62 -0.35
N GLY A 51 2.74 6.68 -0.71
CA GLY A 51 3.06 8.06 -0.32
C GLY A 51 3.69 8.93 -1.41
N LYS A 52 3.66 8.53 -2.69
CA LYS A 52 4.22 9.30 -3.82
C LYS A 52 3.72 10.74 -3.85
N THR A 53 2.41 10.92 -3.96
CA THR A 53 1.77 12.25 -4.02
C THR A 53 2.00 13.04 -2.74
N THR A 54 2.04 12.37 -1.58
CA THR A 54 2.35 13.01 -0.29
C THR A 54 3.76 13.60 -0.29
N LEU A 55 4.77 12.85 -0.75
CA LEU A 55 6.15 13.36 -0.88
C LEU A 55 6.24 14.48 -1.91
N GLY A 56 5.53 14.38 -3.02
CA GLY A 56 5.44 15.46 -4.01
C GLY A 56 4.89 16.76 -3.41
N ARG A 57 3.77 16.67 -2.67
CA ARG A 57 3.18 17.82 -1.95
C ARG A 57 4.10 18.40 -0.88
N LEU A 58 4.80 17.53 -0.14
CA LEU A 58 5.78 17.99 0.88
C LEU A 58 6.93 18.75 0.23
N TYR A 59 7.47 18.25 -0.88
CA TYR A 59 8.50 18.96 -1.60
C TYR A 59 8.00 20.32 -2.15
N ALA A 60 6.82 20.36 -2.76
CA ALA A 60 6.22 21.58 -3.28
C ALA A 60 6.03 22.64 -2.17
N LYS A 61 5.59 22.19 -0.99
CA LYS A 61 5.46 23.05 0.20
C LYS A 61 6.83 23.52 0.71
N SER A 62 7.83 22.65 0.68
CA SER A 62 9.16 22.93 1.21
C SER A 62 9.92 24.00 0.44
N VAL A 63 9.85 23.95 -0.90
CA VAL A 63 10.52 24.97 -1.75
C VAL A 63 9.90 26.37 -1.59
N ASN A 64 8.66 26.44 -1.13
CA ASN A 64 7.95 27.69 -0.86
C ASN A 64 7.94 28.09 0.64
N CYS A 65 8.42 27.22 1.52
CA CYS A 65 8.45 27.51 2.96
C CYS A 65 9.43 28.65 3.28
N ASP A 66 8.99 29.62 4.10
CA ASP A 66 9.84 30.74 4.48
C ASP A 66 10.92 30.36 5.49
N ASN A 67 10.60 29.38 6.35
CA ASN A 67 11.46 28.96 7.45
C ASN A 67 11.81 27.47 7.31
N PHE A 68 12.23 27.04 6.11
CA PHE A 68 12.69 25.67 5.89
C PHE A 68 14.08 25.47 6.48
N THR A 69 14.23 24.50 7.37
CA THR A 69 15.51 24.08 7.94
C THR A 69 15.85 22.65 7.52
N GLU A 70 15.27 21.64 8.15
CA GLU A 70 15.33 20.24 7.76
C GLU A 70 13.94 19.70 7.42
N ASP A 71 12.91 20.48 7.79
CA ASP A 71 11.50 20.18 7.48
C ASP A 71 10.71 21.49 7.34
N VAL A 72 9.47 21.36 6.89
CA VAL A 72 8.55 22.48 6.70
C VAL A 72 8.07 23.04 8.05
N CYS A 73 7.95 24.36 8.17
CA CYS A 73 7.55 24.98 9.44
C CYS A 73 6.06 24.82 9.78
N ASN A 74 5.19 24.55 8.80
CA ASN A 74 3.71 24.47 8.93
C ASN A 74 3.02 25.73 9.51
N MET A 75 3.72 26.84 9.67
CA MET A 75 3.21 28.07 10.32
C MET A 75 3.27 29.30 9.41
N CYS A 76 4.20 29.38 8.44
CA CYS A 76 4.24 30.49 7.52
C CYS A 76 3.03 30.49 6.57
N PRO A 77 2.67 31.66 5.98
CA PRO A 77 1.50 31.75 5.09
C PRO A 77 1.50 30.70 3.98
N SER A 78 2.62 30.52 3.28
CA SER A 78 2.78 29.50 2.25
C SER A 78 2.49 28.08 2.76
N CYS A 79 3.01 27.70 3.93
CA CYS A 79 2.76 26.38 4.51
C CYS A 79 1.28 26.18 4.87
N VAL A 80 0.63 27.20 5.42
CA VAL A 80 -0.79 27.14 5.80
C VAL A 80 -1.68 27.01 4.57
N GLU A 81 -1.43 27.79 3.53
CA GLU A 81 -2.17 27.70 2.27
C GLU A 81 -1.96 26.33 1.58
N ALA A 82 -0.72 25.81 1.60
CA ALA A 82 -0.43 24.49 1.04
C ALA A 82 -1.15 23.36 1.80
N LEU A 83 -1.27 23.47 3.14
CA LEU A 83 -2.02 22.51 3.95
C LEU A 83 -3.52 22.55 3.66
N ASN A 84 -4.06 23.73 3.38
CA ASN A 84 -5.47 23.95 3.06
C ASN A 84 -5.79 23.65 1.58
N GLY A 85 -4.78 23.34 0.76
CA GLY A 85 -4.97 23.12 -0.69
C GLY A 85 -5.31 24.39 -1.49
N SER A 86 -5.03 25.58 -0.93
CA SER A 86 -5.33 26.90 -1.52
C SER A 86 -4.09 27.66 -1.99
N HIS A 87 -2.91 27.03 -1.98
CA HIS A 87 -1.66 27.69 -2.37
C HIS A 87 -1.64 27.97 -3.88
N PRO A 88 -1.52 29.24 -4.32
CA PRO A 88 -1.68 29.62 -5.73
C PRO A 88 -0.56 29.08 -6.65
N ASP A 89 0.60 28.79 -6.10
CA ASP A 89 1.75 28.30 -6.84
C ASP A 89 2.00 26.79 -6.67
N ILE A 90 1.11 26.06 -6.02
CA ILE A 90 1.14 24.60 -5.98
C ILE A 90 -0.08 24.08 -6.73
N ILE A 91 0.14 23.64 -7.96
CA ILE A 91 -0.92 23.15 -8.86
C ILE A 91 -0.81 21.64 -8.94
N GLU A 92 -1.84 20.94 -8.48
CA GLU A 92 -1.93 19.48 -8.58
C GLU A 92 -2.93 19.09 -9.64
N ILE A 93 -2.51 18.23 -10.56
CA ILE A 93 -3.25 17.78 -11.73
C ILE A 93 -3.36 16.27 -11.69
N ASP A 94 -4.59 15.78 -11.64
CA ASP A 94 -4.86 14.37 -11.89
C ASP A 94 -4.83 14.10 -13.40
N SER A 95 -3.80 13.42 -13.86
CA SER A 95 -3.63 13.10 -15.28
C SER A 95 -4.58 12.00 -15.77
N ALA A 96 -5.31 11.31 -14.89
CA ALA A 96 -6.36 10.39 -15.32
C ALA A 96 -7.58 11.16 -15.87
N SER A 97 -7.89 12.31 -15.25
CA SER A 97 -8.98 13.20 -15.67
C SER A 97 -8.55 14.25 -16.70
N ASN A 98 -7.26 14.64 -16.69
CA ASN A 98 -6.70 15.71 -17.52
C ASN A 98 -5.54 15.19 -18.36
N ASN A 99 -5.81 14.29 -19.32
CA ASN A 99 -4.80 13.57 -20.08
C ASN A 99 -4.51 14.12 -21.48
N GLY A 100 -5.29 15.12 -21.95
CA GLY A 100 -5.26 15.62 -23.31
C GLY A 100 -4.18 16.68 -23.56
N VAL A 101 -3.81 16.86 -24.83
CA VAL A 101 -2.83 17.85 -25.25
C VAL A 101 -3.32 19.29 -25.04
N ASP A 102 -4.61 19.54 -25.20
CA ASP A 102 -5.17 20.90 -25.09
C ASP A 102 -5.08 21.40 -23.64
N PHE A 103 -5.32 20.50 -22.66
CA PHE A 103 -5.10 20.81 -21.26
C PHE A 103 -3.65 21.24 -20.98
N VAL A 104 -2.66 20.53 -21.54
CA VAL A 104 -1.24 20.89 -21.36
C VAL A 104 -0.95 22.25 -21.99
N ARG A 105 -1.56 22.58 -23.14
CA ARG A 105 -1.41 23.90 -23.79
C ARG A 105 -2.00 25.01 -22.93
N GLU A 106 -3.20 24.83 -22.39
CA GLU A 106 -3.81 25.81 -21.46
C GLU A 106 -2.95 26.01 -20.21
N LEU A 107 -2.42 24.92 -19.65
CA LEU A 107 -1.51 25.00 -18.53
C LEU A 107 -0.27 25.84 -18.86
N VAL A 108 0.32 25.69 -20.04
CA VAL A 108 1.50 26.46 -20.47
C VAL A 108 1.23 27.97 -20.44
N GLU A 109 0.05 28.42 -20.83
CA GLU A 109 -0.32 29.84 -20.76
C GLU A 109 -0.35 30.35 -19.32
N ILE A 110 -0.84 29.51 -18.36
CA ILE A 110 -0.83 29.84 -16.92
C ILE A 110 0.61 29.91 -16.41
N LEU A 111 1.48 29.03 -16.90
CA LEU A 111 2.87 28.94 -16.46
C LEU A 111 3.75 30.11 -16.94
N ARG A 112 3.28 30.91 -17.87
CA ARG A 112 3.98 32.17 -18.29
C ARG A 112 3.96 33.26 -17.23
N GLN A 113 3.01 33.21 -16.31
CA GLN A 113 2.93 34.16 -15.22
C GLN A 113 3.96 33.83 -14.13
N ALA A 114 4.61 34.83 -13.59
CA ALA A 114 5.52 34.66 -12.47
C ALA A 114 4.79 34.11 -11.23
N PRO A 115 5.44 33.28 -10.41
CA PRO A 115 4.86 32.79 -9.16
C PRO A 115 4.64 33.97 -8.18
N LEU A 116 3.62 33.82 -7.32
CA LEU A 116 3.34 34.78 -6.25
C LEU A 116 4.28 34.55 -5.06
N TYR A 117 4.67 33.30 -4.82
CA TYR A 117 5.66 32.88 -3.83
C TYR A 117 7.03 32.66 -4.48
N LYS A 118 7.86 31.82 -3.89
CA LYS A 118 9.23 31.58 -4.37
C LYS A 118 9.27 30.79 -5.67
N LYS A 119 8.37 29.77 -5.80
CA LYS A 119 8.39 28.84 -6.91
C LYS A 119 7.01 28.29 -7.25
N ARG A 120 6.70 28.23 -8.52
CA ARG A 120 5.51 27.51 -9.00
C ARG A 120 5.84 26.03 -9.21
N VAL A 121 5.10 25.16 -8.54
CA VAL A 121 5.30 23.71 -8.58
C VAL A 121 4.06 23.06 -9.15
N ILE A 122 4.26 22.28 -10.20
CA ILE A 122 3.21 21.52 -10.86
C ILE A 122 3.40 20.04 -10.53
N ILE A 123 2.38 19.43 -9.91
CA ILE A 123 2.34 18.02 -9.59
C ILE A 123 1.40 17.32 -10.56
N PHE A 124 1.92 16.44 -11.41
CA PHE A 124 1.13 15.57 -12.26
C PHE A 124 0.99 14.21 -11.57
N ASP A 125 -0.18 13.95 -11.01
CA ASP A 125 -0.46 12.62 -10.44
C ASP A 125 -0.91 11.65 -11.52
N GLU A 126 -0.50 10.39 -11.41
CA GLU A 126 -0.68 9.30 -12.40
C GLU A 126 -0.30 9.73 -13.83
N CYS A 127 0.82 10.45 -13.97
CA CYS A 127 1.27 11.06 -15.23
C CYS A 127 1.43 10.07 -16.40
N HIS A 128 1.49 8.76 -16.13
CA HIS A 128 1.49 7.73 -17.17
C HIS A 128 0.15 7.58 -17.91
N MET A 129 -0.91 8.25 -17.43
CA MET A 129 -2.21 8.31 -18.11
C MET A 129 -2.29 9.40 -19.18
N MET A 130 -1.30 10.28 -19.29
CA MET A 130 -1.21 11.29 -20.35
C MET A 130 -1.11 10.64 -21.73
N THR A 131 -1.83 11.22 -22.69
CA THR A 131 -1.69 10.82 -24.10
C THR A 131 -0.27 11.09 -24.62
N PRO A 132 0.22 10.37 -25.65
CA PRO A 132 1.53 10.66 -26.24
C PRO A 132 1.67 12.12 -26.71
N GLN A 133 0.59 12.72 -27.23
CA GLN A 133 0.57 14.12 -27.65
C GLN A 133 0.72 15.08 -26.47
N ALA A 134 0.08 14.77 -25.31
CA ALA A 134 0.24 15.55 -24.07
C ALA A 134 1.67 15.41 -23.52
N GLN A 135 2.25 14.21 -23.55
CA GLN A 135 3.65 13.99 -23.17
C GLN A 135 4.62 14.78 -24.05
N ALA A 136 4.41 14.81 -25.37
CA ALA A 136 5.22 15.61 -26.29
C ALA A 136 5.09 17.12 -26.06
N ALA A 137 3.88 17.61 -25.70
CA ALA A 137 3.68 19.00 -25.34
C ALA A 137 4.37 19.38 -24.02
N LEU A 138 4.30 18.50 -23.01
CA LEU A 138 4.98 18.67 -21.72
C LEU A 138 6.50 18.68 -21.90
N LEU A 139 7.05 17.85 -22.80
CA LEU A 139 8.48 17.79 -23.09
C LEU A 139 9.04 19.14 -23.48
N LYS A 140 8.33 19.91 -24.33
CA LYS A 140 8.74 21.26 -24.75
C LYS A 140 8.87 22.21 -23.56
N VAL A 141 7.95 22.11 -22.59
CA VAL A 141 7.97 22.95 -21.39
C VAL A 141 9.08 22.54 -20.43
N LEU A 142 9.42 21.26 -20.39
CA LEU A 142 10.54 20.77 -19.58
C LEU A 142 11.89 21.17 -20.16
N GLU A 143 12.00 21.29 -21.48
CA GLU A 143 13.21 21.74 -22.19
C GLU A 143 13.40 23.27 -22.10
N GLU A 144 12.33 24.00 -22.36
CA GLU A 144 12.31 25.46 -22.41
C GLU A 144 11.20 26.00 -21.49
N PRO A 145 11.41 25.98 -20.17
CA PRO A 145 10.41 26.48 -19.23
C PRO A 145 10.21 27.99 -19.43
N PRO A 146 8.95 28.49 -19.41
CA PRO A 146 8.65 29.91 -19.59
C PRO A 146 9.39 30.86 -18.65
N HIS A 147 9.78 30.36 -17.46
CA HIS A 147 10.65 31.08 -16.52
C HIS A 147 11.36 30.10 -15.56
N GLU A 148 12.42 30.59 -14.89
CA GLU A 148 13.32 29.77 -14.06
C GLU A 148 12.67 29.22 -12.77
N ASN A 149 11.63 29.89 -12.27
CA ASN A 149 10.98 29.55 -11.00
C ASN A 149 9.86 28.51 -11.17
N LEU A 150 10.04 27.54 -12.07
CA LEU A 150 9.15 26.42 -12.27
C LEU A 150 9.81 25.13 -11.78
N SER A 151 8.99 24.25 -11.22
CA SER A 151 9.36 22.89 -10.86
C SER A 151 8.24 21.92 -11.20
N PHE A 152 8.59 20.78 -11.75
CA PHE A 152 7.64 19.73 -12.15
C PHE A 152 7.86 18.48 -11.31
N ILE A 153 6.78 17.92 -10.81
CA ILE A 153 6.76 16.65 -10.04
C ILE A 153 5.86 15.68 -10.78
N LEU A 154 6.46 14.72 -11.46
CA LEU A 154 5.75 13.65 -12.13
C LEU A 154 5.59 12.47 -11.19
N VAL A 155 4.36 12.10 -10.89
CA VAL A 155 4.03 10.97 -10.00
C VAL A 155 3.42 9.86 -10.83
N THR A 156 3.92 8.63 -10.66
CA THR A 156 3.44 7.49 -11.45
C THR A 156 3.57 6.16 -10.71
N THR A 157 2.65 5.25 -10.98
CA THR A 157 2.76 3.83 -10.62
C THR A 157 3.49 3.03 -11.70
N ASN A 158 3.56 3.54 -12.94
CA ASN A 158 4.18 2.84 -14.06
C ASN A 158 5.11 3.77 -14.87
N PRO A 159 6.38 3.91 -14.46
CA PRO A 159 7.32 4.82 -15.14
C PRO A 159 7.67 4.38 -16.57
N VAL A 160 7.47 3.11 -16.92
CA VAL A 160 7.82 2.60 -18.26
C VAL A 160 6.85 3.12 -19.33
N LYS A 161 5.62 3.49 -18.95
CA LYS A 161 4.65 4.10 -19.87
C LYS A 161 4.97 5.55 -20.27
N LEU A 162 5.89 6.21 -19.54
CA LEU A 162 6.35 7.54 -19.92
C LEU A 162 7.45 7.43 -20.99
N GLU A 163 7.44 8.37 -21.92
CA GLU A 163 8.46 8.46 -22.94
C GLU A 163 9.86 8.60 -22.34
N ASN A 164 10.84 7.93 -22.94
CA ASN A 164 12.24 7.98 -22.51
C ASN A 164 12.78 9.42 -22.45
N THR A 165 12.36 10.26 -23.38
CA THR A 165 12.73 11.67 -23.48
C THR A 165 12.31 12.48 -22.26
N ILE A 166 11.14 12.23 -21.68
CA ILE A 166 10.69 12.84 -20.42
C ILE A 166 11.48 12.25 -19.24
N ARG A 167 11.59 10.93 -19.18
CA ARG A 167 12.30 10.27 -18.07
C ARG A 167 13.75 10.71 -17.93
N SER A 168 14.44 10.93 -19.04
CA SER A 168 15.85 11.37 -19.04
C SER A 168 16.05 12.81 -18.54
N ARG A 169 15.00 13.62 -18.51
CA ARG A 169 15.02 15.01 -18.01
C ARG A 169 14.58 15.15 -16.56
N CYS A 170 14.07 14.08 -15.97
CA CYS A 170 13.62 14.09 -14.59
C CYS A 170 14.62 13.40 -13.68
N LEU A 171 14.82 13.94 -12.49
CA LEU A 171 15.54 13.23 -11.43
C LEU A 171 14.65 12.07 -10.92
N PRO A 172 15.09 10.81 -11.04
CA PRO A 172 14.29 9.70 -10.57
C PRO A 172 14.30 9.60 -9.04
N ILE A 173 13.11 9.50 -8.46
CA ILE A 173 12.88 9.30 -7.02
C ILE A 173 12.03 8.02 -6.87
N PRO A 174 12.64 6.84 -6.94
CA PRO A 174 11.91 5.59 -6.76
C PRO A 174 11.58 5.37 -5.27
N LEU A 175 10.32 5.01 -5.00
CA LEU A 175 9.86 4.62 -3.67
C LEU A 175 9.72 3.09 -3.64
N SER A 176 10.43 2.46 -2.70
CA SER A 176 10.33 1.02 -2.45
C SER A 176 9.14 0.71 -1.56
N GLN A 177 8.65 -0.52 -1.63
CA GLN A 177 7.62 -1.00 -0.72
C GLN A 177 8.03 -0.82 0.74
N LEU A 178 7.07 -0.42 1.57
CA LEU A 178 7.27 -0.33 3.01
C LEU A 178 7.34 -1.74 3.61
N LYS A 179 8.17 -1.88 4.64
CA LYS A 179 8.27 -3.15 5.35
C LYS A 179 7.03 -3.36 6.24
N PRO A 180 6.54 -4.60 6.37
CA PRO A 180 5.41 -4.87 7.27
C PRO A 180 5.60 -4.33 8.69
N ALA A 181 6.80 -4.42 9.25
CA ALA A 181 7.09 -3.89 10.57
C ALA A 181 6.94 -2.36 10.65
N GLU A 182 7.34 -1.61 9.62
CA GLU A 182 7.17 -0.14 9.57
C GLU A 182 5.69 0.23 9.49
N ILE A 183 4.91 -0.53 8.72
CA ILE A 183 3.46 -0.34 8.59
C ILE A 183 2.77 -0.67 9.91
N ALA A 184 3.08 -1.83 10.53
CA ALA A 184 2.50 -2.25 11.81
C ALA A 184 2.74 -1.21 12.92
N GLN A 185 3.96 -0.66 12.99
CA GLN A 185 4.29 0.40 13.94
C GLN A 185 3.48 1.68 13.70
N ASN A 186 3.24 2.02 12.42
CA ASN A 186 2.38 3.16 12.09
C ASN A 186 0.93 2.93 12.52
N LEU A 187 0.38 1.75 12.26
CA LEU A 187 -0.96 1.40 12.69
C LEU A 187 -1.10 1.48 14.22
N LEU A 188 -0.11 0.96 14.96
CA LEU A 188 -0.08 1.06 16.41
C LEU A 188 -0.13 2.51 16.88
N ASN A 189 0.68 3.39 16.28
CA ASN A 189 0.69 4.81 16.61
C ASN A 189 -0.66 5.50 16.32
N ILE A 190 -1.33 5.08 15.24
CA ILE A 190 -2.67 5.59 14.89
C ILE A 190 -3.69 5.12 15.91
N LEU A 191 -3.73 3.82 16.25
CA LEU A 191 -4.65 3.26 17.23
C LEU A 191 -4.52 3.93 18.59
N GLN A 192 -3.29 4.14 19.06
CA GLN A 192 -3.02 4.85 20.32
C GLN A 192 -3.62 6.26 20.33
N LYS A 193 -3.54 6.98 19.19
CA LYS A 193 -4.12 8.32 19.06
C LYS A 193 -5.66 8.32 19.00
N GLU A 194 -6.23 7.24 18.45
CA GLU A 194 -7.68 7.04 18.37
C GLU A 194 -8.27 6.41 19.64
N GLY A 195 -7.43 5.98 20.60
CA GLY A 195 -7.87 5.34 21.84
C GLY A 195 -8.27 3.87 21.69
N TYR A 196 -7.73 3.19 20.66
CA TYR A 196 -7.94 1.75 20.43
C TYR A 196 -6.71 0.94 20.79
N GLU A 197 -6.95 -0.31 21.16
CA GLU A 197 -5.93 -1.34 21.37
C GLU A 197 -6.13 -2.48 20.35
N ALA A 198 -5.06 -3.09 19.90
CA ALA A 198 -5.10 -4.28 19.06
C ALA A 198 -3.96 -5.21 19.41
N ASP A 199 -4.20 -6.51 19.27
CA ASP A 199 -3.13 -7.48 19.40
C ASP A 199 -2.06 -7.27 18.30
N PRO A 200 -0.75 -7.40 18.61
CA PRO A 200 0.32 -7.20 17.63
C PRO A 200 0.18 -8.06 16.36
N ASP A 201 -0.36 -9.26 16.49
CA ASP A 201 -0.59 -10.19 15.38
C ASP A 201 -1.62 -9.66 14.36
N ILE A 202 -2.62 -8.91 14.82
CA ILE A 202 -3.60 -8.26 13.95
C ILE A 202 -2.91 -7.18 13.10
N LEU A 203 -2.10 -6.34 13.74
CA LEU A 203 -1.38 -5.28 13.05
C LEU A 203 -0.37 -5.84 12.05
N HIS A 204 0.31 -6.92 12.44
CA HIS A 204 1.21 -7.63 11.55
C HIS A 204 0.46 -8.22 10.34
N THR A 205 -0.69 -8.88 10.57
CA THR A 205 -1.53 -9.45 9.51
C THR A 205 -2.00 -8.37 8.54
N LEU A 206 -2.56 -7.25 9.04
CA LEU A 206 -2.98 -6.13 8.20
C LEU A 206 -1.81 -5.57 7.38
N SER A 207 -0.63 -5.43 7.99
CA SER A 207 0.55 -4.86 7.32
C SER A 207 1.04 -5.71 6.16
N ILE A 208 0.90 -7.03 6.26
CA ILE A 208 1.23 -7.97 5.19
C ILE A 208 0.17 -7.92 4.08
N GLN A 209 -1.11 -7.95 4.44
CA GLN A 209 -2.22 -7.94 3.49
C GLN A 209 -2.26 -6.69 2.62
N GLY A 210 -1.82 -5.56 3.15
CA GLY A 210 -1.72 -4.31 2.38
C GLY A 210 -0.62 -4.29 1.32
N GLY A 211 0.21 -5.34 1.19
CA GLY A 211 1.19 -5.47 0.11
C GLY A 211 2.19 -4.31 -0.01
N GLY A 212 2.48 -3.62 1.10
CA GLY A 212 3.35 -2.44 1.15
C GLY A 212 2.63 -1.11 0.87
N SER A 213 1.31 -1.12 0.65
CA SER A 213 0.47 0.08 0.48
C SER A 213 -0.04 0.57 1.84
N LEU A 214 0.49 1.69 2.32
CA LEU A 214 0.04 2.29 3.58
C LEU A 214 -1.43 2.75 3.52
N ARG A 215 -1.86 3.26 2.36
CA ARG A 215 -3.24 3.73 2.16
C ARG A 215 -4.25 2.59 2.31
N ASP A 216 -3.96 1.44 1.69
CA ASP A 216 -4.87 0.30 1.71
C ASP A 216 -4.93 -0.31 3.11
N VAL A 217 -3.81 -0.39 3.82
CA VAL A 217 -3.76 -0.86 5.22
C VAL A 217 -4.52 0.07 6.15
N GLN A 218 -4.42 1.39 5.97
CA GLN A 218 -5.19 2.36 6.77
C GLN A 218 -6.69 2.28 6.49
N GLN A 219 -7.10 1.99 5.25
CA GLN A 219 -8.50 1.71 4.92
C GLN A 219 -8.99 0.41 5.57
N MET A 220 -8.14 -0.64 5.58
CA MET A 220 -8.45 -1.87 6.31
C MET A 220 -8.58 -1.61 7.82
N LEU A 221 -7.74 -0.75 8.39
CA LEU A 221 -7.88 -0.37 9.79
C LEU A 221 -9.22 0.32 10.08
N ASP A 222 -9.64 1.25 9.23
CA ASP A 222 -10.95 1.90 9.35
C ASP A 222 -12.10 0.88 9.32
N GLN A 223 -12.04 -0.10 8.42
CA GLN A 223 -13.03 -1.17 8.33
C GLN A 223 -13.03 -2.06 9.58
N LEU A 224 -11.85 -2.39 10.10
CA LEU A 224 -11.72 -3.19 11.32
C LEU A 224 -12.32 -2.48 12.54
N ILE A 225 -12.04 -1.19 12.70
CA ILE A 225 -12.62 -0.35 13.78
C ILE A 225 -14.15 -0.32 13.68
N LEU A 226 -14.69 -0.18 12.47
CA LEU A 226 -16.14 -0.18 12.26
C LEU A 226 -16.76 -1.56 12.54
N ALA A 227 -16.10 -2.65 12.16
CA ALA A 227 -16.56 -4.01 12.43
C ALA A 227 -16.59 -4.34 13.93
N ALA A 228 -15.64 -3.80 14.71
CA ALA A 228 -15.60 -3.95 16.17
C ALA A 228 -16.76 -3.25 16.92
N GLY A 229 -17.57 -2.47 16.21
CA GLY A 229 -18.84 -1.94 16.75
C GLY A 229 -18.72 -1.04 17.98
N GLY A 230 -17.56 -0.36 18.16
CA GLY A 230 -17.33 0.58 19.26
C GLY A 230 -16.62 -0.02 20.47
N THR A 231 -16.16 -1.27 20.39
CA THR A 231 -15.20 -1.83 21.37
C THR A 231 -13.83 -1.19 21.17
N CYS A 232 -13.18 -0.75 22.25
CA CYS A 232 -11.84 -0.15 22.16
C CYS A 232 -10.73 -1.18 21.93
N LYS A 233 -11.03 -2.47 22.01
CA LYS A 233 -10.08 -3.57 21.78
C LYS A 233 -10.48 -4.33 20.53
N LEU A 234 -9.58 -4.32 19.53
CA LEU A 234 -9.72 -5.05 18.28
C LEU A 234 -9.17 -6.48 18.46
N ASP A 235 -9.96 -7.48 18.10
CA ASP A 235 -9.59 -8.88 18.24
C ASP A 235 -9.60 -9.64 16.90
N SER A 236 -9.23 -10.92 16.92
CA SER A 236 -9.19 -11.76 15.74
C SER A 236 -10.56 -12.06 15.13
N LYS A 237 -11.65 -11.94 15.92
CA LYS A 237 -13.02 -12.10 15.42
C LYS A 237 -13.41 -10.93 14.52
N ASP A 238 -13.00 -9.70 14.91
CA ASP A 238 -13.21 -8.51 14.10
C ASP A 238 -12.49 -8.62 12.76
N LEU A 239 -11.23 -9.15 12.78
CA LEU A 239 -10.44 -9.38 11.56
C LEU A 239 -11.13 -10.37 10.61
N ARG A 240 -11.69 -11.46 11.15
CA ARG A 240 -12.46 -12.42 10.35
C ARG A 240 -13.75 -11.82 9.81
N ALA A 241 -14.50 -11.14 10.67
CA ALA A 241 -15.78 -10.52 10.28
C ALA A 241 -15.58 -9.46 9.19
N ALA A 242 -14.51 -8.66 9.28
CA ALA A 242 -14.23 -7.60 8.32
C ALA A 242 -13.65 -8.11 6.99
N PHE A 243 -12.79 -9.15 7.02
CA PHE A 243 -11.95 -9.51 5.87
C PHE A 243 -11.91 -11.00 5.55
N GLY A 244 -12.51 -11.87 6.37
CA GLY A 244 -12.36 -13.32 6.22
C GLY A 244 -10.92 -13.83 6.39
N ILE A 245 -10.05 -13.04 6.99
CA ILE A 245 -8.62 -13.37 7.17
C ILE A 245 -8.46 -14.17 8.45
N LEU A 246 -7.69 -15.26 8.38
CA LEU A 246 -7.33 -16.08 9.52
C LEU A 246 -6.30 -15.37 10.42
N SER A 247 -6.48 -15.48 11.73
CA SER A 247 -5.43 -15.15 12.70
C SER A 247 -4.28 -16.16 12.65
N VAL A 248 -3.14 -15.81 13.25
CA VAL A 248 -1.98 -16.71 13.33
C VAL A 248 -2.33 -18.04 13.99
N ASP A 249 -3.16 -18.03 15.05
CA ASP A 249 -3.57 -19.26 15.73
C ASP A 249 -4.52 -20.12 14.90
N GLU A 250 -5.33 -19.53 14.08
CA GLU A 250 -6.19 -20.25 13.12
C GLU A 250 -5.36 -20.85 12.00
N TYR A 251 -4.36 -20.13 11.48
CA TYR A 251 -3.39 -20.72 10.56
C TYR A 251 -2.63 -21.88 11.16
N LYS A 252 -2.23 -21.82 12.45
CA LYS A 252 -1.63 -22.96 13.17
C LYS A 252 -2.58 -24.16 13.24
N ARG A 253 -3.85 -23.91 13.53
CA ARG A 253 -4.89 -24.96 13.57
C ARG A 253 -5.06 -25.61 12.20
N LEU A 254 -5.21 -24.83 11.14
CA LEU A 254 -5.33 -25.35 9.78
C LEU A 254 -4.07 -26.12 9.36
N ALA A 255 -2.89 -25.58 9.62
CA ALA A 255 -1.64 -26.25 9.31
C ALA A 255 -1.50 -27.59 10.06
N ALA A 256 -1.89 -27.66 11.33
CA ALA A 256 -1.84 -28.87 12.13
C ALA A 256 -2.79 -29.95 11.60
N THR A 257 -4.02 -29.59 11.22
CA THR A 257 -4.99 -30.55 10.65
C THR A 257 -4.56 -31.05 9.28
N LEU A 258 -3.98 -30.19 8.44
CA LEU A 258 -3.42 -30.60 7.15
C LEU A 258 -2.23 -31.55 7.33
N ASN A 259 -1.36 -31.27 8.31
CA ASN A 259 -0.19 -32.11 8.61
C ASN A 259 -0.57 -33.50 9.15
N SER A 260 -1.57 -33.57 10.03
CA SER A 260 -2.03 -34.84 10.62
C SER A 260 -2.95 -35.64 9.71
N LYS A 261 -3.30 -35.12 8.54
CA LYS A 261 -4.31 -35.71 7.62
C LYS A 261 -5.66 -35.95 8.34
N ASP A 262 -5.99 -35.09 9.32
CA ASP A 262 -7.23 -35.19 10.08
C ASP A 262 -8.38 -34.48 9.35
N ILE A 263 -9.06 -35.23 8.47
CA ILE A 263 -10.22 -34.75 7.72
C ILE A 263 -11.31 -34.23 8.67
N ARG A 264 -11.60 -34.96 9.73
CA ARG A 264 -12.68 -34.58 10.67
C ARG A 264 -12.34 -33.30 11.43
N GLY A 265 -11.12 -33.18 11.91
CA GLY A 265 -10.65 -31.97 12.56
C GLY A 265 -10.65 -30.75 11.63
N SER A 266 -10.25 -30.94 10.38
CA SER A 266 -10.29 -29.88 9.35
C SER A 266 -11.72 -29.43 9.03
N ILE A 267 -12.65 -30.35 8.87
CA ILE A 267 -14.08 -30.03 8.62
C ILE A 267 -14.66 -29.27 9.81
N ASN A 268 -14.42 -29.74 11.02
CA ASN A 268 -14.93 -29.08 12.25
C ASN A 268 -14.34 -27.67 12.40
N ALA A 269 -13.04 -27.48 12.20
CA ALA A 269 -12.40 -26.17 12.29
C ALA A 269 -13.03 -25.19 11.32
N VAL A 270 -13.25 -25.58 10.07
CA VAL A 270 -13.88 -24.70 9.05
C VAL A 270 -15.37 -24.50 9.34
N SER A 271 -16.08 -25.50 9.82
CA SER A 271 -17.49 -25.34 10.24
C SER A 271 -17.64 -24.34 11.40
N ASP A 272 -16.72 -24.37 12.38
CA ASP A 272 -16.67 -23.38 13.46
C ASP A 272 -16.48 -21.96 12.90
N TRP A 273 -15.53 -21.78 11.98
CA TRP A 273 -15.27 -20.47 11.36
C TRP A 273 -16.44 -19.94 10.53
N VAL A 274 -17.11 -20.81 9.79
CA VAL A 274 -18.32 -20.45 9.02
C VAL A 274 -19.45 -20.05 9.95
N SER A 275 -19.64 -20.77 11.08
CA SER A 275 -20.64 -20.39 12.09
C SER A 275 -20.33 -19.04 12.75
N ASP A 276 -19.06 -18.65 12.82
CA ASP A 276 -18.58 -17.35 13.29
C ASP A 276 -18.62 -16.27 12.19
N GLY A 277 -19.19 -16.57 11.01
CA GLY A 277 -19.41 -15.60 9.93
C GLY A 277 -18.28 -15.51 8.88
N MET A 278 -17.34 -16.48 8.84
CA MET A 278 -16.31 -16.49 7.80
C MET A 278 -16.88 -16.82 6.43
N ASP A 279 -16.50 -16.04 5.43
CA ASP A 279 -16.74 -16.38 4.03
C ASP A 279 -15.70 -17.40 3.55
N LEU A 280 -16.17 -18.60 3.20
CA LEU A 280 -15.32 -19.68 2.66
C LEU A 280 -14.65 -19.31 1.35
N THR A 281 -15.23 -18.41 0.56
CA THR A 281 -14.60 -17.92 -0.68
C THR A 281 -13.32 -17.18 -0.36
N LEU A 282 -13.36 -16.31 0.67
CA LEU A 282 -12.17 -15.59 1.13
C LEU A 282 -11.10 -16.53 1.73
N LEU A 283 -11.51 -17.56 2.48
CA LEU A 283 -10.57 -18.58 2.97
C LEU A 283 -9.83 -19.24 1.81
N TYR A 284 -10.53 -19.55 0.73
CA TYR A 284 -9.94 -20.16 -0.46
C TYR A 284 -9.10 -19.18 -1.28
N GLU A 285 -9.53 -17.93 -1.40
CA GLU A 285 -8.80 -16.90 -2.17
C GLU A 285 -7.54 -16.41 -1.47
N THR A 286 -7.56 -16.35 -0.13
CA THR A 286 -6.47 -15.76 0.64
C THR A 286 -5.82 -16.72 1.62
N GLY A 287 -6.61 -17.46 2.40
CA GLY A 287 -6.11 -18.30 3.50
C GLY A 287 -5.28 -19.49 3.03
N VAL A 288 -5.82 -20.29 2.13
CA VAL A 288 -5.14 -21.50 1.62
C VAL A 288 -3.89 -21.14 0.81
N PRO A 289 -3.95 -20.19 -0.18
CA PRO A 289 -2.74 -19.78 -0.91
C PRO A 289 -1.65 -19.19 -0.02
N THR A 290 -2.03 -18.44 1.01
CA THR A 290 -1.08 -17.89 1.99
C THR A 290 -0.29 -19.01 2.68
N LEU A 291 -0.97 -20.05 3.16
CA LEU A 291 -0.34 -21.21 3.77
C LEU A 291 0.57 -21.96 2.80
N LEU A 292 0.07 -22.28 1.60
CA LEU A 292 0.81 -23.01 0.58
C LEU A 292 2.07 -22.24 0.14
N ARG A 293 1.96 -20.94 0.00
CA ARG A 293 3.12 -20.07 -0.29
C ARG A 293 4.16 -20.13 0.83
N ASP A 294 3.75 -19.99 2.08
CA ASP A 294 4.67 -19.99 3.21
C ASP A 294 5.34 -21.36 3.40
N PHE A 295 4.60 -22.45 3.21
CA PHE A 295 5.18 -23.80 3.18
C PHE A 295 6.20 -23.95 2.04
N SER A 296 5.88 -23.47 0.84
CA SER A 296 6.80 -23.52 -0.30
C SER A 296 8.10 -22.77 -0.01
N VAL A 297 8.02 -21.58 0.55
CA VAL A 297 9.17 -20.73 0.87
C VAL A 297 10.08 -21.39 1.91
N VAL A 298 9.50 -21.94 2.98
CA VAL A 298 10.30 -22.56 4.05
C VAL A 298 10.88 -23.91 3.63
N LEU A 299 10.07 -24.77 3.03
CA LEU A 299 10.49 -26.13 2.64
C LEU A 299 11.46 -26.14 1.45
N SER A 300 11.43 -25.14 0.59
CA SER A 300 12.41 -24.98 -0.49
C SER A 300 13.78 -24.44 -0.01
N GLY A 301 13.89 -24.03 1.26
CA GLY A 301 15.08 -23.37 1.78
C GLY A 301 15.24 -21.91 1.32
N ALA A 302 14.25 -21.34 0.63
CA ALA A 302 14.25 -19.94 0.17
C ALA A 302 13.94 -18.93 1.30
N TYR A 303 13.58 -19.41 2.49
CA TYR A 303 13.31 -18.55 3.62
C TYR A 303 14.58 -17.82 4.09
N THR A 304 14.48 -16.52 4.23
CA THR A 304 15.52 -15.65 4.80
C THR A 304 14.85 -14.61 5.70
N ASP A 305 15.62 -13.98 6.59
CA ASP A 305 15.13 -12.90 7.46
C ASP A 305 14.50 -11.71 6.69
N LYS A 306 14.70 -11.67 5.37
CA LYS A 306 14.12 -10.65 4.49
C LYS A 306 12.76 -11.04 3.91
N ILE A 307 12.36 -12.30 4.04
CA ILE A 307 11.11 -12.82 3.50
C ILE A 307 10.13 -13.02 4.64
N SER A 308 9.12 -12.15 4.73
CA SER A 308 8.02 -12.30 5.70
C SER A 308 7.12 -13.48 5.32
N LEU A 309 6.73 -14.28 6.29
CA LEU A 309 5.72 -15.30 6.13
C LEU A 309 4.33 -14.66 6.33
N TYR A 310 3.44 -14.88 5.37
CA TYR A 310 2.15 -14.20 5.31
C TYR A 310 1.13 -14.75 6.30
N SER A 311 1.27 -16.03 6.69
CA SER A 311 0.44 -16.65 7.73
C SER A 311 0.82 -16.21 9.16
N GLY A 312 1.96 -15.53 9.32
CA GLY A 312 2.55 -15.27 10.65
C GLY A 312 3.11 -16.50 11.37
N LEU A 313 3.10 -17.67 10.71
CA LEU A 313 3.72 -18.88 11.25
C LEU A 313 5.24 -18.70 11.33
N SER A 314 5.89 -19.27 12.34
CA SER A 314 7.34 -19.29 12.38
C SER A 314 7.91 -20.31 11.39
N ALA A 315 9.06 -19.99 10.79
CA ALA A 315 9.77 -20.92 9.91
C ALA A 315 10.11 -22.24 10.61
N ASP A 316 10.43 -22.17 11.90
CA ASP A 316 10.71 -23.36 12.73
C ASP A 316 9.49 -24.25 12.91
N LEU A 317 8.29 -23.67 13.03
CA LEU A 317 7.06 -24.44 13.12
C LEU A 317 6.81 -25.19 11.80
N ILE A 318 6.98 -24.51 10.67
CA ILE A 318 6.82 -25.13 9.35
C ILE A 318 7.88 -26.21 9.12
N LYS A 319 9.14 -25.93 9.43
CA LYS A 319 10.26 -26.83 9.15
C LYS A 319 10.35 -28.04 10.10
N ASN A 320 10.07 -27.83 11.39
CA ASN A 320 10.35 -28.82 12.42
C ASN A 320 9.09 -29.54 12.95
N ARG A 321 7.91 -28.94 12.80
CA ARG A 321 6.65 -29.51 13.30
C ARG A 321 5.72 -30.02 12.21
N LEU A 322 5.85 -29.52 10.98
CA LEU A 322 5.04 -30.00 9.86
C LEU A 322 5.82 -31.08 9.10
N GLN A 323 5.22 -32.26 8.98
CA GLN A 323 5.81 -33.41 8.27
C GLN A 323 5.52 -33.35 6.76
N LEU A 324 5.17 -32.17 6.24
CA LEU A 324 4.89 -31.95 4.82
C LEU A 324 6.18 -31.84 4.01
N SER A 325 6.18 -32.42 2.84
CA SER A 325 7.23 -32.26 1.84
C SER A 325 6.82 -31.23 0.76
N LEU A 326 7.79 -30.78 -0.04
CA LEU A 326 7.49 -29.94 -1.21
C LEU A 326 6.58 -30.66 -2.22
N LYS A 327 6.60 -32.00 -2.27
CA LYS A 327 5.68 -32.77 -3.11
C LYS A 327 4.25 -32.64 -2.63
N ASP A 328 4.04 -32.74 -1.31
CA ASP A 328 2.71 -32.58 -0.72
C ASP A 328 2.16 -31.18 -0.99
N VAL A 329 2.99 -30.14 -0.82
CA VAL A 329 2.59 -28.75 -1.11
C VAL A 329 2.21 -28.56 -2.58
N LYS A 330 2.94 -29.18 -3.50
CA LYS A 330 2.62 -29.17 -4.93
C LYS A 330 1.26 -29.81 -5.20
N VAL A 331 1.00 -30.98 -4.64
CA VAL A 331 -0.28 -31.69 -4.76
C VAL A 331 -1.41 -30.84 -4.18
N PHE A 332 -1.19 -30.22 -3.01
CA PHE A 332 -2.17 -29.32 -2.39
C PHE A 332 -2.51 -28.13 -3.28
N PHE A 333 -1.50 -27.55 -3.93
CA PHE A 333 -1.71 -26.44 -4.85
C PHE A 333 -2.50 -26.87 -6.10
N GLU A 334 -2.16 -28.01 -6.70
CA GLU A 334 -2.87 -28.55 -7.86
C GLU A 334 -4.34 -28.88 -7.54
N ILE A 335 -4.62 -29.46 -6.36
CA ILE A 335 -5.99 -29.72 -5.90
C ILE A 335 -6.74 -28.41 -5.64
N TRP A 336 -6.08 -27.43 -5.00
CA TRP A 336 -6.66 -26.12 -4.75
C TRP A 336 -7.04 -25.42 -6.06
N GLU A 337 -6.16 -25.41 -7.05
CA GLU A 337 -6.37 -24.79 -8.37
C GLU A 337 -7.57 -25.42 -9.11
N ASN A 338 -7.76 -26.73 -8.98
CA ASN A 338 -8.87 -27.45 -9.60
C ASN A 338 -10.20 -27.27 -8.87
N VAL A 339 -10.19 -27.07 -7.57
CA VAL A 339 -11.41 -26.97 -6.74
C VAL A 339 -11.87 -25.51 -6.61
N PHE A 340 -10.96 -24.56 -6.60
CA PHE A 340 -11.26 -23.13 -6.44
C PHE A 340 -12.30 -22.58 -7.44
N PRO A 341 -12.27 -22.87 -8.75
CA PRO A 341 -13.29 -22.40 -9.67
C PRO A 341 -14.70 -22.90 -9.34
N MET A 342 -14.83 -24.04 -8.65
CA MET A 342 -16.13 -24.60 -8.25
C MET A 342 -16.82 -23.77 -7.17
N LEU A 343 -16.06 -23.00 -6.39
CA LEU A 343 -16.61 -22.09 -5.36
C LEU A 343 -17.35 -20.89 -5.96
N LYS A 344 -16.89 -20.37 -7.09
CA LYS A 344 -17.44 -19.16 -7.73
C LYS A 344 -18.86 -19.35 -8.30
N GLY A 345 -19.58 -20.33 -7.92
CA GLY A 345 -20.97 -20.58 -8.33
C GLY A 345 -21.65 -21.61 -7.44
N ALA A 346 -20.98 -22.01 -6.36
CA ALA A 346 -21.50 -23.03 -5.48
C ALA A 346 -22.60 -22.46 -4.57
N ASN A 347 -23.79 -23.08 -4.64
CA ASN A 347 -24.86 -22.79 -3.68
C ASN A 347 -24.51 -23.25 -2.24
N ARG A 348 -23.50 -24.09 -2.10
CA ARG A 348 -23.03 -24.66 -0.81
C ARG A 348 -21.49 -24.72 -0.80
N PRO A 349 -20.82 -23.64 -0.46
CA PRO A 349 -19.34 -23.58 -0.41
C PRO A 349 -18.74 -24.64 0.53
N GLU A 350 -19.44 -25.03 1.61
CA GLU A 350 -18.99 -26.05 2.57
C GLU A 350 -18.77 -27.43 1.90
N VAL A 351 -19.61 -27.79 0.92
CA VAL A 351 -19.46 -29.05 0.19
C VAL A 351 -18.19 -29.01 -0.68
N VAL A 352 -17.87 -27.89 -1.24
CA VAL A 352 -16.64 -27.69 -2.02
C VAL A 352 -15.40 -27.82 -1.14
N TRP A 353 -15.47 -27.29 0.09
CA TRP A 353 -14.42 -27.45 1.09
C TRP A 353 -14.22 -28.93 1.46
N GLN A 354 -15.31 -29.63 1.76
CA GLN A 354 -15.26 -31.08 2.05
C GLN A 354 -14.65 -31.86 0.90
N LEU A 355 -15.01 -31.54 -0.34
CA LEU A 355 -14.43 -32.17 -1.54
C LEU A 355 -12.94 -31.90 -1.66
N PHE A 356 -12.50 -30.68 -1.36
CA PHE A 356 -11.08 -30.33 -1.32
C PHE A 356 -10.32 -31.21 -0.33
N LEU A 357 -10.81 -31.32 0.92
CA LEU A 357 -10.20 -32.14 1.95
C LEU A 357 -10.18 -33.64 1.60
N VAL A 358 -11.28 -34.14 1.04
CA VAL A 358 -11.34 -35.56 0.61
C VAL A 358 -10.30 -35.82 -0.47
N ARG A 359 -10.18 -34.97 -1.48
CA ARG A 359 -9.14 -35.10 -2.51
C ARG A 359 -7.73 -34.98 -1.97
N LEU A 360 -7.53 -34.08 -1.01
CA LEU A 360 -6.23 -33.83 -0.40
C LEU A 360 -5.69 -35.06 0.41
N PHE A 361 -6.58 -35.86 0.97
CA PHE A 361 -6.20 -36.98 1.86
C PHE A 361 -6.45 -38.36 1.26
N GLN A 362 -6.94 -38.43 0.02
CA GLN A 362 -7.12 -39.71 -0.69
C GLN A 362 -5.86 -40.17 -1.43
N ASP A 363 -4.89 -39.29 -1.67
CA ASP A 363 -3.57 -39.56 -2.22
C ASP A 363 -2.49 -39.55 -1.12
#